data_c42bc6bd220b6d1231ff1465949188da
#
_entry.id   c42bc6bd220b6d1231ff1465949188da
#
_cell.length_a   1.000
_cell.length_b   1.000
_cell.length_c   1.000
_cell.angle_alpha   90.00
_cell.angle_beta   90.00
_cell.angle_gamma   90.00
#
_symmetry.space_group_name_H-M   'P 1'
#
loop_
_entity.id
_entity.type
_entity.pdbx_description
1 polymer ?
#
loop_
_entity_poly.entity_id
_entity_poly.type
_entity_poly.pdbx_seq_one_letter_code
_entity_poly.pdbx_strand_id
1 'polypeptide(L)'
;MARHIVLACAILCAMAIAAMTVTVFTWMTVPERIVYRESSPAPSDSNPVEVKEHGQSHFLTIGQKQELDAIRTRTPLVMLGGFVTAFLAIVVGAVARLRMRTRD
;
A
#
# COMPACT_ATOMS: atom_id res chain seq x y z
N MET A 1 13.79 -12.55 -27.43
CA MET A 1 13.34 -13.01 -26.11
C MET A 1 13.81 -12.13 -24.95
N ALA A 2 15.10 -11.82 -24.85
CA ALA A 2 15.62 -11.01 -23.75
C ALA A 2 15.01 -9.60 -23.68
N ARG A 3 14.74 -8.96 -24.82
CA ARG A 3 14.07 -7.65 -24.86
C ARG A 3 12.67 -7.70 -24.24
N HIS A 4 11.91 -8.75 -24.50
CA HIS A 4 10.57 -8.90 -23.94
C HIS A 4 10.61 -9.12 -22.43
N ILE A 5 11.63 -9.86 -21.95
CA ILE A 5 11.83 -10.08 -20.52
C ILE A 5 12.17 -8.75 -19.82
N VAL A 6 13.11 -7.97 -20.37
CA VAL A 6 13.50 -6.67 -19.82
C VAL A 6 12.30 -5.71 -19.78
N LEU A 7 11.53 -5.66 -20.87
CA LEU A 7 10.34 -4.83 -20.94
C LEU A 7 9.27 -5.25 -19.93
N ALA A 8 9.00 -6.56 -19.83
CA ALA A 8 8.05 -7.10 -18.87
C ALA A 8 8.48 -6.79 -17.43
N CYS A 9 9.77 -6.93 -17.11
CA CYS A 9 10.30 -6.58 -15.79
C CYS A 9 10.17 -5.09 -15.48
N ALA A 10 10.41 -4.22 -16.47
CA ALA A 10 10.23 -2.78 -16.30
C ALA A 10 8.77 -2.43 -16.03
N ILE A 11 7.83 -3.06 -16.75
CA ILE A 11 6.40 -2.85 -16.53
C ILE A 11 5.98 -3.32 -15.14
N LEU A 12 6.41 -4.52 -14.73
CA LEU A 12 6.10 -5.05 -13.40
C LEU A 12 6.66 -4.15 -12.29
N CYS A 13 7.88 -3.66 -12.45
CA CYS A 13 8.50 -2.75 -11.50
C CYS A 13 7.71 -1.44 -11.39
N ALA A 14 7.30 -0.86 -12.53
CA ALA A 14 6.49 0.35 -12.56
C ALA A 14 5.13 0.14 -11.90
N MET A 15 4.48 -0.99 -12.16
CA MET A 15 3.20 -1.34 -11.54
C MET A 15 3.33 -1.51 -10.03
N ALA A 16 4.39 -2.18 -9.57
CA ALA A 16 4.66 -2.37 -8.14
C ALA A 16 4.89 -1.02 -7.44
N ILE A 17 5.67 -0.13 -8.05
CA ILE A 17 5.92 1.22 -7.50
C ILE A 17 4.62 2.01 -7.45
N ALA A 18 3.79 1.97 -8.50
CA ALA A 18 2.51 2.65 -8.53
C ALA A 18 1.57 2.14 -7.43
N ALA A 19 1.47 0.82 -7.26
CA ALA A 19 0.64 0.20 -6.23
C ALA A 19 1.11 0.59 -4.82
N MET A 20 2.42 0.59 -4.58
CA MET A 20 3.00 1.01 -3.30
C MET A 20 2.73 2.50 -3.03
N THR A 21 2.87 3.35 -4.04
CA THR A 21 2.63 4.79 -3.92
C THR A 21 1.17 5.08 -3.55
N VAL A 22 0.23 4.45 -4.25
CA VAL A 22 -1.21 4.59 -3.95
C VAL A 22 -1.51 4.08 -2.54
N THR A 23 -0.92 2.97 -2.13
CA THR A 23 -1.12 2.38 -0.81
C THR A 23 -0.60 3.30 0.29
N VAL A 24 0.60 3.87 0.13
CA VAL A 24 1.18 4.83 1.10
C VAL A 24 0.31 6.08 1.19
N PHE A 25 -0.13 6.62 0.04
CA PHE A 25 -1.00 7.79 0.02
C PHE A 25 -2.32 7.51 0.76
N THR A 26 -2.94 6.36 0.51
CA THR A 26 -4.16 5.94 1.19
C THR A 26 -3.93 5.78 2.70
N TRP A 27 -2.83 5.13 3.07
CA TRP A 27 -2.46 4.93 4.47
C TRP A 27 -2.25 6.26 5.21
N MET A 28 -1.73 7.28 4.54
CA MET A 28 -1.51 8.60 5.15
C MET A 28 -2.79 9.42 5.24
N THR A 29 -3.67 9.35 4.22
CA THR A 29 -4.81 10.27 4.10
C THR A 29 -6.11 9.73 4.69
N VAL A 30 -6.43 8.46 4.49
CA VAL A 30 -7.73 7.89 4.90
C VAL A 30 -7.84 7.76 6.42
N PRO A 31 -6.85 7.21 7.16
CA PRO A 31 -6.94 7.18 8.62
C PRO A 31 -7.02 8.56 9.24
N GLU A 32 -6.28 9.53 8.74
CA GLU A 32 -6.36 10.90 9.20
C GLU A 32 -7.75 11.50 8.98
N ARG A 33 -8.32 11.31 7.80
CA ARG A 33 -9.68 11.78 7.49
C ARG A 33 -10.71 11.14 8.43
N ILE A 34 -10.64 9.82 8.62
CA ILE A 34 -11.60 9.10 9.46
C ILE A 34 -11.48 9.54 10.92
N VAL A 35 -10.26 9.55 11.45
CA VAL A 35 -10.02 9.80 12.88
C VAL A 35 -10.20 11.29 13.24
N TYR A 36 -9.71 12.20 12.39
CA TYR A 36 -9.68 13.63 12.74
C TYR A 36 -10.80 14.47 12.14
N ARG A 37 -11.39 14.03 11.03
CA ARG A 37 -12.43 14.82 10.34
C ARG A 37 -13.82 14.22 10.47
N GLU A 38 -13.94 12.90 10.35
CA GLU A 38 -15.24 12.22 10.31
C GLU A 38 -15.65 11.63 11.66
N SER A 39 -14.71 11.48 12.61
CA SER A 39 -15.00 10.92 13.92
C SER A 39 -15.80 11.88 14.80
N SER A 40 -16.54 11.30 15.76
CA SER A 40 -17.25 12.06 16.77
C SER A 40 -16.42 12.15 18.06
N PRO A 41 -16.46 13.29 18.79
CA PRO A 41 -15.76 13.40 20.08
C PRO A 41 -16.46 12.66 21.23
N ALA A 42 -17.71 12.25 21.03
CA ALA A 42 -18.52 11.57 22.05
C ALA A 42 -19.18 10.32 21.46
N PRO A 43 -19.40 9.27 22.27
CA PRO A 43 -20.08 8.07 21.79
C PRO A 43 -21.55 8.37 21.47
N SER A 44 -22.07 7.71 20.44
CA SER A 44 -23.47 7.77 20.05
C SER A 44 -23.89 6.43 19.44
N ASP A 45 -25.18 6.26 19.18
CA ASP A 45 -25.69 5.04 18.56
C ASP A 45 -25.13 4.83 17.14
N SER A 46 -24.83 5.92 16.43
CA SER A 46 -24.23 5.89 15.10
C SER A 46 -22.72 5.77 15.14
N ASN A 47 -22.06 6.16 16.24
CA ASN A 47 -20.61 6.14 16.41
C ASN A 47 -20.22 5.37 17.69
N PRO A 48 -20.42 4.03 17.73
CA PRO A 48 -20.18 3.25 18.95
C PRO A 48 -18.75 2.80 19.17
N VAL A 49 -17.87 2.92 18.18
CA VAL A 49 -16.51 2.37 18.23
C VAL A 49 -15.53 3.42 18.69
N GLU A 50 -14.85 3.17 19.83
CA GLU A 50 -13.81 4.06 20.35
C GLU A 50 -12.45 3.70 19.76
N VAL A 51 -11.72 4.73 19.29
CA VAL A 51 -10.33 4.64 18.85
C VAL A 51 -9.55 5.73 19.58
N LYS A 52 -8.46 5.34 20.23
CA LYS A 52 -7.56 6.28 20.91
C LYS A 52 -6.37 6.62 20.01
N GLU A 53 -6.22 7.92 19.73
CA GLU A 53 -5.09 8.43 18.95
C GLU A 53 -4.53 9.67 19.68
N HIS A 54 -3.22 9.68 19.88
CA HIS A 54 -2.51 10.79 20.55
C HIS A 54 -3.12 11.18 21.91
N GLY A 55 -3.59 10.19 22.68
CA GLY A 55 -4.18 10.42 23.99
C GLY A 55 -5.62 10.91 23.97
N GLN A 56 -6.22 11.08 22.80
CA GLN A 56 -7.61 11.50 22.64
C GLN A 56 -8.48 10.33 22.13
N SER A 57 -9.72 10.30 22.60
CA SER A 57 -10.69 9.30 22.15
C SER A 57 -11.50 9.84 20.98
N HIS A 58 -11.60 9.05 19.92
CA HIS A 58 -12.41 9.33 18.74
C HIS A 58 -13.42 8.21 18.57
N PHE A 59 -14.66 8.55 18.27
CA PHE A 59 -15.73 7.55 18.13
C PHE A 59 -16.12 7.43 16.65
N LEU A 60 -16.01 6.21 16.12
CA LEU A 60 -16.22 5.92 14.71
C LEU A 60 -17.48 5.08 14.52
N THR A 61 -18.04 5.13 13.30
CA THR A 61 -19.04 4.17 12.88
C THR A 61 -18.39 2.79 12.68
N ILE A 62 -19.20 1.75 12.69
CA ILE A 62 -18.71 0.38 12.42
C ILE A 62 -18.06 0.31 11.04
N GLY A 63 -18.67 0.94 10.03
CA GLY A 63 -18.09 1.00 8.68
C GLY A 63 -16.75 1.70 8.61
N GLN A 64 -16.60 2.82 9.33
CA GLN A 64 -15.32 3.54 9.42
C GLN A 64 -14.24 2.70 10.09
N LYS A 65 -14.59 1.99 11.15
CA LYS A 65 -13.64 1.10 11.84
C LYS A 65 -13.20 -0.05 10.94
N GLN A 66 -14.12 -0.65 10.18
CA GLN A 66 -13.80 -1.70 9.21
C GLN A 66 -12.87 -1.18 8.11
N GLU A 67 -13.12 0.02 7.58
CA GLU A 67 -12.26 0.65 6.57
C GLU A 67 -10.86 0.90 7.13
N LEU A 68 -10.76 1.43 8.34
CA LEU A 68 -9.49 1.70 9.01
C LEU A 68 -8.69 0.42 9.23
N ASP A 69 -9.34 -0.64 9.73
CA ASP A 69 -8.69 -1.93 9.97
C ASP A 69 -8.25 -2.58 8.65
N ALA A 70 -9.05 -2.47 7.58
CA ALA A 70 -8.70 -2.99 6.27
C ALA A 70 -7.44 -2.31 5.73
N ILE A 71 -7.31 -0.99 5.87
CA ILE A 71 -6.13 -0.24 5.44
C ILE A 71 -4.91 -0.66 6.26
N ARG A 72 -5.03 -0.72 7.58
CA ARG A 72 -3.94 -1.10 8.48
C ARG A 72 -3.45 -2.52 8.23
N THR A 73 -4.33 -3.43 7.83
CA THR A 73 -3.98 -4.82 7.50
C THR A 73 -3.37 -4.92 6.11
N ARG A 74 -3.94 -4.21 5.13
CA ARG A 74 -3.51 -4.27 3.72
C ARG A 74 -2.16 -3.62 3.48
N THR A 75 -1.90 -2.50 4.12
CA THR A 75 -0.70 -1.69 3.85
C THR A 75 0.60 -2.50 3.97
N PRO A 76 0.88 -3.20 5.09
CA PRO A 76 2.12 -3.96 5.17
C PRO A 76 2.19 -5.11 4.16
N LEU A 77 1.05 -5.74 3.83
CA LEU A 77 1.01 -6.83 2.85
C LEU A 77 1.31 -6.33 1.44
N VAL A 78 0.71 -5.21 1.03
CA VAL A 78 0.94 -4.61 -0.28
C VAL A 78 2.38 -4.11 -0.39
N MET A 79 2.91 -3.48 0.66
CA MET A 79 4.29 -2.99 0.66
C MET A 79 5.29 -4.13 0.56
N LEU A 80 5.10 -5.21 1.33
CA LEU A 80 5.97 -6.38 1.26
C LEU A 80 5.89 -7.03 -0.12
N GLY A 81 4.69 -7.28 -0.65
CA GLY A 81 4.50 -7.85 -1.97
C GLY A 81 5.10 -6.98 -3.07
N GLY A 82 4.93 -5.66 -2.98
CA GLY A 82 5.50 -4.69 -3.92
C GLY A 82 7.03 -4.70 -3.91
N PHE A 83 7.65 -4.70 -2.73
CA PHE A 83 9.11 -4.77 -2.61
C PHE A 83 9.66 -6.07 -3.16
N VAL A 84 9.05 -7.21 -2.85
CA VAL A 84 9.47 -8.52 -3.37
C VAL A 84 9.33 -8.56 -4.89
N THR A 85 8.21 -8.09 -5.44
CA THR A 85 7.97 -8.06 -6.89
C THR A 85 8.99 -7.16 -7.59
N ALA A 86 9.23 -5.96 -7.08
CA ALA A 86 10.19 -5.02 -7.65
C ALA A 86 11.62 -5.58 -7.60
N PHE A 87 12.01 -6.19 -6.48
CA PHE A 87 13.32 -6.81 -6.32
C PHE A 87 13.55 -7.92 -7.32
N LEU A 88 12.58 -8.85 -7.43
CA LEU A 88 12.68 -9.96 -8.39
C LEU A 88 12.71 -9.46 -9.83
N ALA A 89 11.90 -8.46 -10.16
CA ALA A 89 11.89 -7.87 -11.49
C ALA A 89 13.24 -7.22 -11.83
N ILE A 90 13.86 -6.53 -10.89
CA ILE A 90 15.19 -5.92 -11.07
C ILE A 90 16.25 -7.00 -11.29
N VAL A 91 16.24 -8.05 -10.47
CA VAL A 91 17.23 -9.15 -10.58
C VAL A 91 17.07 -9.88 -11.92
N VAL A 92 15.85 -10.26 -12.29
CA VAL A 92 15.59 -10.96 -13.56
C VAL A 92 15.93 -10.06 -14.75
N GLY A 93 15.56 -8.79 -14.71
CA GLY A 93 15.89 -7.82 -15.75
C GLY A 93 17.40 -7.62 -15.91
N ALA A 94 18.15 -7.53 -14.80
CA ALA A 94 19.58 -7.40 -14.81
C ALA A 94 20.27 -8.62 -15.40
N VAL A 95 19.83 -9.84 -15.03
CA VAL A 95 20.36 -11.09 -15.60
C VAL A 95 20.08 -11.18 -17.10
N ALA A 96 18.88 -10.84 -17.53
CA ALA A 96 18.52 -10.81 -18.95
C ALA A 96 19.39 -9.81 -19.72
N ARG A 97 19.64 -8.65 -19.14
CA ARG A 97 20.48 -7.62 -19.76
C ARG A 97 21.94 -8.07 -19.90
N LEU A 98 22.48 -8.73 -18.88
CA LEU A 98 23.83 -9.31 -18.95
C LEU A 98 23.93 -10.39 -20.02
N ARG A 99 22.92 -11.24 -20.16
CA ARG A 99 22.87 -12.25 -21.23
C ARG A 99 22.83 -11.62 -22.62
N MET A 100 22.14 -10.49 -22.79
CA MET A 100 22.14 -9.75 -24.06
C MET A 100 23.52 -9.21 -24.40
N ARG A 101 24.28 -8.72 -23.39
CA ARG A 101 25.65 -8.21 -23.59
C ARG A 101 26.63 -9.30 -23.98
N THR A 102 26.50 -10.50 -23.40
CA THR A 102 27.43 -11.60 -23.67
C THR A 102 27.19 -12.29 -25.01
N ARG A 103 26.00 -12.09 -25.62
CA ARG A 103 25.69 -12.64 -26.95
C ARG A 103 26.16 -11.75 -28.10
N ASP A 104 26.42 -10.51 -27.85
CA ASP A 104 26.94 -9.57 -28.82
C ASP A 104 28.47 -9.56 -28.77
#